data_ebc2a3de0a2228fe312732a33ab0adf2
#
_entry.id   ebc2a3de0a2228fe312732a33ab0adf2
#
_cell.length_a   1.000
_cell.length_b   1.000
_cell.length_c   1.000
_cell.angle_alpha   90.00
_cell.angle_beta   90.00
_cell.angle_gamma   90.00
#
_symmetry.space_group_name_H-M   'P 1'
#
loop_
_entity.id
_entity.type
_entity.pdbx_description
1 polymer ?
#
loop_
_entity_poly.entity_id
_entity_poly.type
_entity_poly.pdbx_seq_one_letter_code
_entity_poly.pdbx_strand_id
1 'polypeptide(L)'
;MSTHAGSCHCGQVAFEVTGTFGGALVCNCSYCRRSGNMLAFTTPENFRMITPQKDVSTYLFGKQTISHYFCANCGISTHGSGVAPDGNRMVAVNLRCVPDIDLDQLEIQAFDGANL
;
A
#
# COMPACT_ATOMS: atom_id res chain seq x y z
N MET A 1 17.69 -1.57 -8.90
CA MET A 1 16.52 -1.59 -8.00
C MET A 1 16.55 -2.86 -7.19
N SER A 2 16.12 -2.77 -5.95
CA SER A 2 16.10 -3.90 -5.03
C SER A 2 14.70 -4.46 -4.89
N THR A 3 14.60 -5.73 -4.58
CA THR A 3 13.33 -6.38 -4.25
C THR A 3 13.22 -6.49 -2.73
N HIS A 4 12.11 -6.02 -2.19
CA HIS A 4 11.86 -5.97 -0.76
C HIS A 4 10.70 -6.92 -0.41
N ALA A 5 10.87 -7.69 0.66
CA ALA A 5 9.79 -8.52 1.19
C ALA A 5 8.91 -7.68 2.11
N GLY A 6 7.60 -7.87 2.00
CA GLY A 6 6.64 -7.22 2.86
C GLY A 6 5.58 -8.19 3.34
N SER A 7 4.91 -7.84 4.44
CA SER A 7 3.81 -8.66 4.94
C SER A 7 2.97 -7.88 5.95
N CYS A 8 1.78 -8.41 6.25
CA CYS A 8 1.01 -7.99 7.40
C CYS A 8 1.69 -8.48 8.69
N HIS A 9 1.14 -8.10 9.84
CA HIS A 9 1.76 -8.43 11.13
C HIS A 9 1.85 -9.94 11.38
N CYS A 10 0.79 -10.69 11.09
CA CYS A 10 0.79 -12.13 11.33
C CYS A 10 1.48 -12.94 10.22
N GLY A 11 1.81 -12.31 9.11
CA GLY A 11 2.49 -12.96 8.00
C GLY A 11 1.58 -13.67 6.99
N GLN A 12 0.28 -13.73 7.22
CA GLN A 12 -0.63 -14.40 6.29
C GLN A 12 -0.70 -13.73 4.94
N VAL A 13 -0.60 -12.40 4.90
CA VAL A 13 -0.56 -11.65 3.65
C VAL A 13 0.87 -11.21 3.40
N ALA A 14 1.48 -11.77 2.38
CA ALA A 14 2.88 -11.53 2.04
C ALA A 14 3.02 -11.13 0.58
N PHE A 15 3.97 -10.24 0.31
CA PHE A 15 4.23 -9.73 -1.04
C PHE A 15 5.70 -9.37 -1.21
N GLU A 16 6.07 -9.10 -2.46
CA GLU A 16 7.37 -8.53 -2.80
C GLU A 16 7.16 -7.28 -3.64
N VAL A 17 7.95 -6.25 -3.39
CA VAL A 17 7.93 -5.02 -4.18
C VAL A 17 9.35 -4.69 -4.62
N THR A 18 9.50 -4.33 -5.90
CA THR A 18 10.79 -3.98 -6.49
C THR A 18 10.85 -2.47 -6.71
N GLY A 19 11.89 -1.84 -6.20
CA GLY A 19 12.08 -0.41 -6.37
C GLY A 19 13.08 0.16 -5.38
N THR A 20 13.30 1.47 -5.49
CA THR A 20 14.07 2.24 -4.53
C THR A 20 13.12 3.24 -3.88
N PHE A 21 13.00 3.18 -2.56
CA PHE A 21 12.01 3.96 -1.83
C PHE A 21 12.70 4.96 -0.91
N GLY A 22 12.69 6.23 -1.31
CA GLY A 22 13.25 7.32 -0.50
C GLY A 22 12.19 8.22 0.11
N GLY A 23 10.91 8.01 -0.21
CA GLY A 23 9.84 8.84 0.30
C GLY A 23 8.53 8.06 0.44
N ALA A 24 7.61 8.64 1.20
CA ALA A 24 6.28 8.08 1.37
C ALA A 24 5.24 9.19 1.39
N LEU A 25 4.04 8.87 0.93
CA LEU A 25 2.91 9.77 0.92
C LEU A 25 2.00 9.43 2.09
N VAL A 26 1.64 10.45 2.88
CA VAL A 26 0.70 10.31 3.98
C VAL A 26 -0.56 11.08 3.62
N CYS A 27 -1.64 10.35 3.41
CA CYS A 27 -2.92 10.90 2.96
C CYS A 27 -3.81 11.19 4.17
N ASN A 28 -4.60 12.27 4.09
CA ASN A 28 -5.53 12.63 5.17
C ASN A 28 -6.98 12.24 4.90
N CYS A 29 -7.24 11.41 3.89
CA CYS A 29 -8.60 10.93 3.63
C CYS A 29 -9.14 10.14 4.84
N SER A 30 -10.45 9.91 4.87
CA SER A 30 -11.09 9.26 6.02
C SER A 30 -10.50 7.88 6.33
N TYR A 31 -10.06 7.16 5.31
CA TYR A 31 -9.44 5.84 5.48
C TYR A 31 -8.00 5.97 5.96
N CYS A 32 -7.19 6.74 5.24
CA CYS A 32 -5.74 6.81 5.50
C CYS A 32 -5.42 7.47 6.83
N ARG A 33 -6.22 8.45 7.28
CA ARG A 33 -5.98 9.07 8.59
C ARG A 33 -6.19 8.07 9.74
N ARG A 34 -7.01 7.05 9.49
CA ARG A 34 -7.26 6.00 10.50
C ARG A 34 -6.25 4.85 10.39
N SER A 35 -5.92 4.43 9.18
CA SER A 35 -5.01 3.31 8.98
C SER A 35 -3.54 3.68 9.22
N GLY A 36 -3.18 4.95 9.01
CA GLY A 36 -1.81 5.39 9.22
C GLY A 36 -0.83 4.92 8.15
N ASN A 37 -1.31 4.53 6.98
CA ASN A 37 -0.45 4.01 5.92
C ASN A 37 0.58 5.05 5.47
N MET A 38 1.79 4.59 5.23
CA MET A 38 2.84 5.34 4.56
C MET A 38 3.00 4.75 3.17
N LEU A 39 2.50 5.47 2.16
CA LEU A 39 2.30 4.89 0.84
C LEU A 39 3.43 5.21 -0.12
N ALA A 40 3.85 4.20 -0.88
CA ALA A 40 4.67 4.37 -2.06
C ALA A 40 3.93 3.76 -3.25
N PHE A 41 3.94 4.47 -4.38
CA PHE A 41 3.21 4.02 -5.56
C PHE A 41 4.16 3.31 -6.51
N THR A 42 3.68 2.21 -7.08
CA THR A 42 4.43 1.44 -8.05
C THR A 42 3.48 0.88 -9.11
N THR A 43 4.03 0.19 -10.09
CA THR A 43 3.24 -0.46 -11.13
C THR A 43 3.02 -1.92 -10.78
N PRO A 44 2.00 -2.58 -11.38
CA PRO A 44 1.78 -4.01 -11.14
C PRO A 44 2.99 -4.89 -11.46
N GLU A 45 3.82 -4.49 -12.42
CA GLU A 45 5.01 -5.25 -12.81
C GLU A 45 6.05 -5.32 -11.68
N ASN A 46 6.05 -4.32 -10.80
CA ASN A 46 7.01 -4.22 -9.70
C ASN A 46 6.44 -4.69 -8.37
N PHE A 47 5.25 -5.27 -8.38
CA PHE A 47 4.59 -5.74 -7.17
C PHE A 47 4.09 -7.17 -7.39
N ARG A 48 4.49 -8.09 -6.51
CA ARG A 48 4.11 -9.50 -6.63
C ARG A 48 3.53 -10.02 -5.32
N MET A 49 2.30 -10.52 -5.38
CA MET A 49 1.69 -11.19 -4.23
C MET A 49 2.27 -12.58 -4.06
N ILE A 50 2.76 -12.87 -2.86
CA ILE A 50 3.15 -14.23 -2.46
C ILE A 50 1.89 -14.98 -2.04
N THR A 51 1.06 -14.35 -1.19
CA THR A 51 -0.24 -14.89 -0.82
C THR A 51 -1.20 -14.75 -2.00
N PRO A 52 -1.96 -15.80 -2.37
CA PRO A 52 -2.95 -15.68 -3.43
C PRO A 52 -3.95 -14.55 -3.15
N GLN A 53 -4.29 -13.77 -4.17
CA GLN A 53 -5.17 -12.60 -4.03
C GLN A 53 -6.52 -12.98 -3.40
N LYS A 54 -7.03 -14.18 -3.67
CA LYS A 54 -8.30 -14.67 -3.12
C LYS A 54 -8.29 -14.78 -1.59
N ASP A 55 -7.10 -14.85 -0.99
CA ASP A 55 -6.94 -14.98 0.46
C ASP A 55 -6.68 -13.61 1.13
N VAL A 56 -6.79 -12.53 0.39
CA VAL A 56 -6.60 -11.17 0.87
C VAL A 56 -7.97 -10.48 0.90
N SER A 57 -8.29 -9.85 2.02
CA SER A 57 -9.55 -9.15 2.16
C SER A 57 -9.51 -7.78 1.47
N THR A 58 -10.65 -7.33 0.98
CA THR A 58 -10.76 -6.08 0.23
C THR A 58 -11.83 -5.19 0.86
N TYR A 59 -11.51 -3.90 1.00
CA TYR A 59 -12.45 -2.90 1.49
C TYR A 59 -12.61 -1.80 0.43
N LEU A 60 -13.86 -1.47 0.12
CA LEU A 60 -14.21 -0.43 -0.84
C LEU A 60 -15.08 0.61 -0.13
N PHE A 61 -14.86 1.89 -0.46
CA PHE A 61 -15.68 2.96 0.09
C PHE A 61 -15.73 4.13 -0.91
N GLY A 62 -16.58 5.12 -0.63
CA GLY A 62 -16.72 6.29 -1.49
C GLY A 62 -17.14 5.91 -2.89
N LYS A 63 -16.37 6.34 -3.89
CA LYS A 63 -16.64 6.02 -5.30
C LYS A 63 -16.28 4.57 -5.66
N GLN A 64 -15.69 3.84 -4.73
CA GLN A 64 -15.29 2.43 -4.90
C GLN A 64 -14.33 2.21 -6.07
N THR A 65 -13.52 3.23 -6.40
CA THR A 65 -12.55 3.15 -7.50
C THR A 65 -11.20 2.63 -7.04
N ILE A 66 -10.95 2.61 -5.72
CA ILE A 66 -9.71 2.13 -5.14
C ILE A 66 -10.02 0.94 -4.25
N SER A 67 -9.29 -0.16 -4.47
CA SER A 67 -9.39 -1.34 -3.62
C SER A 67 -8.35 -1.24 -2.51
N HIS A 68 -8.78 -1.38 -1.26
CA HIS A 68 -7.91 -1.38 -0.09
C HIS A 68 -7.81 -2.79 0.43
N TYR A 69 -6.60 -3.35 0.45
CA TYR A 69 -6.39 -4.74 0.82
C TYR A 69 -5.82 -4.85 2.23
N PHE A 70 -6.30 -5.82 2.96
CA PHE A 70 -5.87 -6.02 4.33
C PHE A 70 -5.95 -7.50 4.70
N CYS A 71 -5.27 -7.86 5.80
CA CYS A 71 -5.30 -9.22 6.33
C CYS A 71 -6.56 -9.41 7.18
N ALA A 72 -7.36 -10.43 6.86
CA ALA A 72 -8.57 -10.73 7.61
C ALA A 72 -8.26 -11.22 9.03
N ASN A 73 -7.05 -11.77 9.25
CA ASN A 73 -6.67 -12.30 10.55
C ASN A 73 -6.14 -11.22 11.50
N CYS A 74 -5.19 -10.40 11.07
CA CYS A 74 -4.59 -9.39 11.94
C CYS A 74 -5.08 -7.96 11.67
N GLY A 75 -5.80 -7.74 10.58
CA GLY A 75 -6.41 -6.44 10.26
C GLY A 75 -5.46 -5.41 9.63
N ILE A 76 -4.21 -5.73 9.41
CA ILE A 76 -3.23 -4.76 8.90
C ILE A 76 -3.46 -4.50 7.41
N SER A 77 -3.55 -3.21 7.05
CA SER A 77 -3.63 -2.76 5.67
C SER A 77 -2.26 -2.89 5.00
N THR A 78 -2.18 -3.67 3.93
CA THR A 78 -0.90 -3.96 3.28
C THR A 78 -0.67 -3.14 2.01
N HIS A 79 -1.69 -2.99 1.20
CA HIS A 79 -1.57 -2.27 -0.08
C HIS A 79 -2.95 -1.92 -0.60
N GLY A 80 -2.96 -1.17 -1.69
CA GLY A 80 -4.17 -0.85 -2.42
C GLY A 80 -3.88 -0.83 -3.91
N SER A 81 -4.93 -0.80 -4.70
CA SER A 81 -4.79 -0.68 -6.15
C SER A 81 -5.86 0.25 -6.73
N GLY A 82 -5.52 0.89 -7.82
CA GLY A 82 -6.42 1.80 -8.50
C GLY A 82 -5.87 2.16 -9.87
N VAL A 83 -6.54 3.12 -10.50
CA VAL A 83 -6.15 3.61 -11.81
C VAL A 83 -5.75 5.07 -11.66
N ALA A 84 -4.53 5.39 -12.12
CA ALA A 84 -4.03 6.76 -12.09
C ALA A 84 -4.79 7.63 -13.12
N PRO A 85 -4.70 8.98 -13.02
CA PRO A 85 -5.39 9.87 -13.96
C PRO A 85 -5.03 9.62 -15.44
N ASP A 86 -3.84 9.07 -15.70
CA ASP A 86 -3.41 8.73 -17.06
C ASP A 86 -3.97 7.39 -17.57
N GLY A 87 -4.80 6.70 -16.78
CA GLY A 87 -5.40 5.42 -17.13
C GLY A 87 -4.56 4.20 -16.79
N ASN A 88 -3.35 4.37 -16.28
CA ASN A 88 -2.49 3.25 -15.91
C ASN A 88 -2.84 2.71 -14.53
N ARG A 89 -2.74 1.40 -14.37
CA ARG A 89 -2.95 0.78 -13.07
C ARG A 89 -1.78 1.05 -12.14
N MET A 90 -2.11 1.34 -10.88
CA MET A 90 -1.11 1.64 -9.85
C MET A 90 -1.36 0.76 -8.62
N VAL A 91 -0.28 0.43 -7.93
CA VAL A 91 -0.32 -0.23 -6.63
C VAL A 91 0.22 0.74 -5.60
N ALA A 92 -0.51 0.94 -4.52
CA ALA A 92 -0.08 1.76 -3.39
C ALA A 92 0.37 0.80 -2.28
N VAL A 93 1.66 0.79 -1.99
CA VAL A 93 2.25 -0.13 -1.02
C VAL A 93 2.39 0.59 0.32
N ASN A 94 1.91 -0.04 1.39
CA ASN A 94 2.15 0.48 2.73
C ASN A 94 3.57 0.12 3.16
N LEU A 95 4.46 1.10 3.16
CA LEU A 95 5.87 0.87 3.50
C LEU A 95 6.06 0.46 4.96
N ARG A 96 5.07 0.68 5.84
CA ARG A 96 5.12 0.16 7.20
C ARG A 96 5.11 -1.38 7.24
N CYS A 97 4.70 -2.01 6.14
CA CYS A 97 4.69 -3.48 6.01
C CYS A 97 5.96 -4.04 5.38
N VAL A 98 6.97 -3.19 5.13
CA VAL A 98 8.22 -3.59 4.47
C VAL A 98 9.36 -3.40 5.47
N PRO A 99 9.75 -4.46 6.21
CA PRO A 99 10.65 -4.30 7.38
C PRO A 99 12.05 -3.79 7.06
N ASP A 100 12.57 -4.02 5.86
CA ASP A 100 13.92 -3.56 5.53
C ASP A 100 13.97 -2.08 5.10
N ILE A 101 12.83 -1.41 5.02
CA ILE A 101 12.76 0.04 4.78
C ILE A 101 12.87 0.75 6.13
N ASP A 102 13.86 1.66 6.26
CA ASP A 102 13.99 2.49 7.44
C ASP A 102 13.01 3.66 7.32
N LEU A 103 11.90 3.58 8.06
CA LEU A 103 10.83 4.57 7.98
C LEU A 103 11.31 5.97 8.38
N ASP A 104 12.31 6.07 9.27
CA ASP A 104 12.81 7.37 9.72
C ASP A 104 13.64 8.08 8.65
N GLN A 105 14.09 7.36 7.65
CA GLN A 105 14.87 7.93 6.53
C GLN A 105 13.98 8.35 5.36
N LEU A 106 12.68 8.08 5.41
CA LEU A 106 11.76 8.44 4.33
C LEU A 106 11.44 9.93 4.38
N GLU A 107 11.43 10.57 3.22
CA GLU A 107 10.91 11.93 3.07
C GLU A 107 9.39 11.85 2.98
N ILE A 108 8.70 12.45 3.95
CA ILE A 108 7.24 12.36 4.05
C ILE A 108 6.60 13.49 3.28
N GLN A 109 5.68 13.15 2.38
CA GLN A 109 4.88 14.11 1.63
C GLN A 109 3.42 13.97 2.06
N ALA A 110 2.83 15.08 2.53
CA ALA A 110 1.42 15.10 2.88
C ALA A 110 0.56 15.24 1.62
N PHE A 111 -0.54 14.50 1.58
CA PHE A 111 -1.48 14.56 0.47
C PHE A 111 -2.90 14.82 1.00
N ASP A 112 -3.56 15.83 0.43
CA ASP A 112 -4.90 16.23 0.87
C ASP A 112 -5.98 15.45 0.11
N GLY A 113 -6.06 14.15 0.37
CA GLY A 113 -7.07 13.29 -0.23
C GLY A 113 -8.48 13.57 0.28
N ALA A 114 -8.61 14.20 1.45
CA ALA A 114 -9.92 14.49 2.03
C ALA A 114 -10.73 15.47 1.17
N ASN A 115 -10.07 16.30 0.38
CA ASN A 115 -10.71 17.32 -0.46
C ASN A 115 -10.82 16.93 -1.92
N LEU A 116 -10.62 15.67 -2.26
CA LEU A 116 -10.78 15.19 -3.64
C LEU A 116 -12.21 14.77 -3.95
#